data_bbec3bd1fb4e24e9f68f189c2874d8ff
#
_entry.id   bbec3bd1fb4e24e9f68f189c2874d8ff
#
_cell.length_a   1.000
_cell.length_b   1.000
_cell.length_c   1.000
_cell.angle_alpha   90.00
_cell.angle_beta   90.00
_cell.angle_gamma   90.00
#
_symmetry.space_group_name_H-M   'P 1'
#
loop_
_entity.id
_entity.type
_entity.pdbx_description
1 polymer ?
#
loop_
_entity_poly.entity_id
_entity_poly.type
_entity_poly.pdbx_seq_one_letter_code
_entity_poly.pdbx_strand_id
1 'polypeptide(L)'
;METKLVRIAEISATTKHPIFTSVYHLINEDMSKQCHKELDGSKAVGIDKVTKDEYGKNLDRNIKDLVQRLKNKSFKPLPSLRVYIPKANGKKRPLGIASYEDKIVQMAVKKILGAIYEPRFLNCMYGFRPNRGCHEAIKEIYQRISYGKISYIVDADIKGFFDHIDHEWMMKFLEWNIQDKNLLWLIRKYLKAGIMEQGKFEPTEEGSAQGSVMSPMLANIYMHHVLTLWFKLVVKKEMQGECFLVNFADDFVAGFQYKSEAERYYKELKERMEKFGLELESSKSRLIEFGRFAEQNRRARGEHKPETFDFLGFTFYCSKNRKGGFVPKVQTSRKKFEQKVRAYKNWIYDNRNRPMREIIKELNVKLIGHYRYYGVTWNFRKITTFLHRVQQFLFKAMNRRGCRRAYTWNGFVEMLKYYPLAKPKTYYCLY
;
A
#
# COMPACT_ATOMS: atom_id res chain seq x y z
N MET A 1 -16.05 -18.27 -16.76
CA MET A 1 -16.11 -17.32 -15.61
C MET A 1 -15.50 -15.96 -15.94
N GLU A 2 -14.29 -15.94 -16.47
CA GLU A 2 -13.56 -14.72 -16.86
C GLU A 2 -14.36 -13.80 -17.79
N THR A 3 -15.01 -14.37 -18.81
CA THR A 3 -15.89 -13.64 -19.76
C THR A 3 -17.04 -12.86 -19.08
N LYS A 4 -17.62 -13.42 -18.00
CA LYS A 4 -18.71 -12.73 -17.26
C LYS A 4 -18.17 -11.52 -16.47
N LEU A 5 -17.00 -11.65 -15.83
CA LEU A 5 -16.35 -10.53 -15.11
C LEU A 5 -15.89 -9.44 -16.10
N VAL A 6 -15.37 -9.82 -17.26
CA VAL A 6 -15.03 -8.87 -18.34
C VAL A 6 -16.27 -8.08 -18.77
N ARG A 7 -17.41 -8.78 -18.99
CA ARG A 7 -18.66 -8.11 -19.35
C ARG A 7 -19.16 -7.14 -18.29
N ILE A 8 -19.03 -7.47 -17.00
CA ILE A 8 -19.34 -6.55 -15.89
C ILE A 8 -18.44 -5.32 -15.96
N ALA A 9 -17.15 -5.52 -16.19
CA ALA A 9 -16.18 -4.40 -16.28
C ALA A 9 -16.48 -3.49 -17.48
N GLU A 10 -16.86 -4.04 -18.63
CA GLU A 10 -17.28 -3.27 -19.82
C GLU A 10 -18.54 -2.44 -19.53
N ILE A 11 -19.57 -3.03 -18.94
CA ILE A 11 -20.78 -2.31 -18.53
C ILE A 11 -20.43 -1.22 -17.53
N SER A 12 -19.59 -1.51 -16.57
CA SER A 12 -19.15 -0.53 -15.58
C SER A 12 -18.38 0.63 -16.19
N ALA A 13 -17.55 0.38 -17.20
CA ALA A 13 -16.76 1.41 -17.89
C ALA A 13 -17.62 2.31 -18.79
N THR A 14 -18.60 1.73 -19.48
CA THR A 14 -19.37 2.42 -20.54
C THR A 14 -20.66 3.07 -20.04
N THR A 15 -21.24 2.56 -18.96
CA THR A 15 -22.50 3.08 -18.41
C THR A 15 -22.24 4.18 -17.38
N LYS A 16 -22.95 5.28 -17.48
CA LYS A 16 -22.80 6.44 -16.55
C LYS A 16 -23.12 6.07 -15.10
N HIS A 17 -24.21 5.35 -14.88
CA HIS A 17 -24.67 4.86 -13.57
C HIS A 17 -25.03 3.37 -13.66
N PRO A 18 -24.04 2.48 -13.71
CA PRO A 18 -24.32 1.04 -13.79
C PRO A 18 -24.85 0.54 -12.45
N ILE A 19 -25.91 -0.25 -12.50
CA ILE A 19 -26.52 -0.92 -11.36
C ILE A 19 -26.49 -2.41 -11.60
N PHE A 20 -25.89 -3.15 -10.67
CA PHE A 20 -25.75 -4.60 -10.74
C PHE A 20 -26.71 -5.27 -9.75
N THR A 21 -27.74 -5.91 -10.24
CA THR A 21 -28.83 -6.52 -9.45
C THR A 21 -28.63 -8.00 -9.19
N SER A 22 -27.80 -8.67 -9.99
CA SER A 22 -27.62 -10.13 -9.93
C SER A 22 -26.18 -10.52 -10.27
N VAL A 23 -25.30 -10.49 -9.27
CA VAL A 23 -23.86 -10.85 -9.41
C VAL A 23 -23.41 -11.88 -8.37
N TYR A 24 -24.22 -12.12 -7.33
CA TYR A 24 -23.93 -13.10 -6.29
C TYR A 24 -23.81 -14.54 -6.83
N HIS A 25 -24.61 -14.91 -7.82
CA HIS A 25 -24.57 -16.23 -8.46
C HIS A 25 -23.24 -16.56 -9.13
N LEU A 26 -22.37 -15.54 -9.34
CA LEU A 26 -21.02 -15.73 -9.85
C LEU A 26 -20.10 -16.42 -8.83
N ILE A 27 -20.45 -16.37 -7.53
CA ILE A 27 -19.74 -17.13 -6.49
C ILE A 27 -20.24 -18.58 -6.57
N ASN A 28 -19.75 -19.31 -7.55
CA ASN A 28 -20.07 -20.70 -7.82
C ASN A 28 -18.83 -21.61 -7.69
N GLU A 29 -18.98 -22.89 -7.97
CA GLU A 29 -17.90 -23.87 -7.83
C GLU A 29 -16.68 -23.52 -8.69
N ASP A 30 -16.89 -23.11 -9.95
CA ASP A 30 -15.80 -22.78 -10.86
C ASP A 30 -14.98 -21.58 -10.35
N MET A 31 -15.67 -20.51 -9.92
CA MET A 31 -14.99 -19.35 -9.34
C MET A 31 -14.25 -19.72 -8.06
N SER A 32 -14.86 -20.52 -7.18
CA SER A 32 -14.26 -20.93 -5.93
C SER A 32 -13.02 -21.82 -6.15
N LYS A 33 -13.05 -22.73 -7.12
CA LYS A 33 -11.89 -23.54 -7.54
C LYS A 33 -10.77 -22.66 -8.12
N GLN A 34 -11.13 -21.68 -8.95
CA GLN A 34 -10.16 -20.71 -9.46
C GLN A 34 -9.53 -19.88 -8.33
N CYS A 35 -10.33 -19.40 -7.38
CA CYS A 35 -9.81 -18.69 -6.20
C CYS A 35 -8.87 -19.56 -5.36
N HIS A 36 -9.21 -20.84 -5.14
CA HIS A 36 -8.32 -21.78 -4.47
C HIS A 36 -6.97 -21.90 -5.21
N LYS A 37 -6.99 -22.02 -6.54
CA LYS A 37 -5.76 -22.11 -7.34
C LYS A 37 -4.87 -20.86 -7.20
N GLU A 38 -5.47 -19.68 -7.20
CA GLU A 38 -4.76 -18.40 -7.15
C GLU A 38 -4.25 -18.00 -5.75
N LEU A 39 -4.89 -18.49 -4.67
CA LEU A 39 -4.47 -18.19 -3.31
C LEU A 39 -3.10 -18.79 -3.01
N ASP A 40 -2.23 -17.99 -2.40
CA ASP A 40 -0.89 -18.39 -1.96
C ASP A 40 -0.97 -19.29 -0.71
N GLY A 41 -0.54 -20.54 -0.84
CA GLY A 41 -0.52 -21.54 0.24
C GLY A 41 0.50 -21.27 1.35
N SER A 42 1.49 -20.39 1.11
CA SER A 42 2.50 -20.02 2.10
C SER A 42 2.01 -19.03 3.15
N LYS A 43 0.79 -18.49 2.99
CA LYS A 43 0.21 -17.50 3.92
C LYS A 43 -0.28 -18.15 5.20
N ALA A 44 -0.19 -17.40 6.30
CA ALA A 44 -0.63 -17.83 7.62
C ALA A 44 -2.09 -18.36 7.62
N VAL A 45 -2.34 -19.39 8.43
CA VAL A 45 -3.64 -20.03 8.61
C VAL A 45 -4.50 -19.23 9.58
N GLY A 46 -5.84 -19.34 9.43
CA GLY A 46 -6.80 -18.70 10.30
C GLY A 46 -7.01 -19.46 11.63
N ILE A 47 -8.13 -19.15 12.29
CA ILE A 47 -8.51 -19.75 13.58
C ILE A 47 -8.74 -21.27 13.49
N ASP A 48 -9.20 -21.73 12.34
CA ASP A 48 -9.44 -23.14 12.02
C ASP A 48 -8.19 -23.96 11.79
N LYS A 49 -7.02 -23.30 11.67
CA LYS A 49 -5.71 -23.87 11.38
C LYS A 49 -5.62 -24.65 10.07
N VAL A 50 -6.63 -24.57 9.20
CA VAL A 50 -6.70 -25.27 7.93
C VAL A 50 -5.72 -24.62 6.92
N THR A 51 -4.84 -25.44 6.34
CA THR A 51 -3.92 -25.03 5.27
C THR A 51 -4.56 -25.19 3.88
N LYS A 52 -3.94 -24.56 2.87
CA LYS A 52 -4.35 -24.75 1.46
C LYS A 52 -4.31 -26.22 1.05
N ASP A 53 -3.26 -26.93 1.45
CA ASP A 53 -3.03 -28.32 1.07
C ASP A 53 -4.04 -29.25 1.75
N GLU A 54 -4.35 -29.03 3.01
CA GLU A 54 -5.38 -29.78 3.73
C GLU A 54 -6.77 -29.58 3.12
N TYR A 55 -7.17 -28.31 2.85
CA TYR A 55 -8.43 -28.03 2.19
C TYR A 55 -8.50 -28.64 0.78
N GLY A 56 -7.36 -28.66 0.07
CA GLY A 56 -7.19 -29.21 -1.26
C GLY A 56 -7.35 -30.72 -1.36
N LYS A 57 -7.13 -31.49 -0.28
CA LYS A 57 -7.29 -32.97 -0.28
C LYS A 57 -8.69 -33.43 -0.69
N ASN A 58 -9.73 -32.66 -0.34
CA ASN A 58 -11.11 -32.94 -0.66
C ASN A 58 -11.77 -31.75 -1.38
N LEU A 59 -11.05 -31.11 -2.30
CA LEU A 59 -11.41 -29.81 -2.88
C LEU A 59 -12.83 -29.79 -3.44
N ASP A 60 -13.20 -30.77 -4.26
CA ASP A 60 -14.52 -30.81 -4.94
C ASP A 60 -15.67 -30.90 -3.94
N ARG A 61 -15.52 -31.74 -2.91
CA ARG A 61 -16.50 -31.88 -1.85
C ARG A 61 -16.61 -30.59 -1.01
N ASN A 62 -15.47 -30.04 -0.60
CA ASN A 62 -15.41 -28.83 0.21
C ASN A 62 -16.01 -27.61 -0.50
N ILE A 63 -15.68 -27.45 -1.79
CA ILE A 63 -16.24 -26.36 -2.62
C ILE A 63 -17.74 -26.54 -2.87
N LYS A 64 -18.20 -27.77 -3.13
CA LYS A 64 -19.63 -28.04 -3.31
C LYS A 64 -20.43 -27.71 -2.06
N ASP A 65 -19.94 -28.12 -0.88
CA ASP A 65 -20.55 -27.79 0.40
C ASP A 65 -20.54 -26.28 0.66
N LEU A 66 -19.41 -25.61 0.45
CA LEU A 66 -19.30 -24.17 0.59
C LEU A 66 -20.34 -23.42 -0.28
N VAL A 67 -20.42 -23.77 -1.56
CA VAL A 67 -21.36 -23.13 -2.50
C VAL A 67 -22.81 -23.42 -2.11
N GLN A 68 -23.12 -24.61 -1.59
CA GLN A 68 -24.44 -24.93 -1.08
C GLN A 68 -24.80 -24.08 0.15
N ARG A 69 -23.89 -23.94 1.10
CA ARG A 69 -24.08 -23.06 2.28
C ARG A 69 -24.26 -21.59 1.88
N LEU A 70 -23.53 -21.10 0.87
CA LEU A 70 -23.70 -19.76 0.31
C LEU A 70 -25.08 -19.59 -0.32
N LYS A 71 -25.54 -20.53 -1.16
CA LYS A 71 -26.88 -20.53 -1.80
C LYS A 71 -27.99 -20.51 -0.75
N ASN A 72 -27.89 -21.33 0.27
CA ASN A 72 -28.90 -21.46 1.33
C ASN A 72 -28.81 -20.34 2.39
N LYS A 73 -27.87 -19.39 2.25
CA LYS A 73 -27.60 -18.31 3.23
C LYS A 73 -27.22 -18.81 4.62
N SER A 74 -26.83 -20.08 4.76
CA SER A 74 -26.37 -20.68 6.00
C SER A 74 -24.86 -20.45 6.26
N PHE A 75 -24.15 -19.91 5.30
CA PHE A 75 -22.73 -19.57 5.45
C PHE A 75 -22.53 -18.52 6.54
N LYS A 76 -21.58 -18.81 7.45
CA LYS A 76 -21.17 -17.91 8.53
C LYS A 76 -19.65 -17.72 8.46
N PRO A 77 -19.15 -16.50 8.16
CA PRO A 77 -17.73 -16.21 8.25
C PRO A 77 -17.20 -16.48 9.65
N LEU A 78 -16.00 -17.05 9.74
CA LEU A 78 -15.31 -17.21 11.02
C LEU A 78 -14.63 -15.89 11.42
N PRO A 79 -14.47 -15.62 12.74
CA PRO A 79 -13.72 -14.48 13.21
C PRO A 79 -12.28 -14.50 12.70
N SER A 80 -11.74 -13.34 12.34
CA SER A 80 -10.33 -13.24 11.93
C SER A 80 -9.40 -13.41 13.13
N LEU A 81 -8.39 -14.27 13.02
CA LEU A 81 -7.36 -14.42 14.04
C LEU A 81 -6.47 -13.18 14.10
N ARG A 82 -6.45 -12.48 15.24
CA ARG A 82 -5.60 -11.31 15.46
C ARG A 82 -4.16 -11.71 15.73
N VAL A 83 -3.25 -11.14 14.92
CA VAL A 83 -1.80 -11.29 15.07
C VAL A 83 -1.16 -9.91 14.99
N TYR A 84 -0.09 -9.69 15.76
CA TYR A 84 0.61 -8.41 15.79
C TYR A 84 1.96 -8.47 15.09
N ILE A 85 2.17 -7.55 14.14
CA ILE A 85 3.48 -7.35 13.49
C ILE A 85 4.13 -6.08 14.04
N PRO A 86 5.43 -6.14 14.48
CA PRO A 86 6.11 -4.97 15.01
C PRO A 86 6.30 -3.89 13.93
N LYS A 87 5.93 -2.64 14.27
CA LYS A 87 6.24 -1.44 13.47
C LYS A 87 7.64 -0.92 13.81
N ALA A 88 8.24 -0.16 12.88
CA ALA A 88 9.57 0.45 13.07
C ALA A 88 9.69 1.41 14.27
N ASN A 89 8.57 1.93 14.76
CA ASN A 89 8.47 2.84 15.90
C ASN A 89 8.20 2.12 17.24
N GLY A 90 8.34 0.79 17.30
CA GLY A 90 8.06 -0.01 18.47
C GLY A 90 6.57 -0.33 18.69
N LYS A 91 5.64 0.35 18.02
CA LYS A 91 4.22 0.00 18.04
C LYS A 91 3.98 -1.30 17.28
N LYS A 92 2.90 -1.98 17.57
CA LYS A 92 2.46 -3.19 16.86
C LYS A 92 1.39 -2.82 15.82
N ARG A 93 1.37 -3.53 14.68
CA ARG A 93 0.30 -3.44 13.68
C ARG A 93 -0.59 -4.67 13.85
N PRO A 94 -1.88 -4.51 14.18
CA PRO A 94 -2.80 -5.63 14.20
C PRO A 94 -3.06 -6.13 12.79
N LEU A 95 -3.06 -7.44 12.59
CA LEU A 95 -3.49 -8.11 11.36
C LEU A 95 -4.58 -9.11 11.71
N GLY A 96 -5.63 -9.18 10.89
CA GLY A 96 -6.65 -10.22 10.95
C GLY A 96 -6.40 -11.29 9.90
N ILE A 97 -6.19 -12.52 10.32
CA ILE A 97 -5.99 -13.67 9.43
C ILE A 97 -7.30 -14.43 9.34
N ALA A 98 -7.93 -14.41 8.16
CA ALA A 98 -9.15 -15.17 7.90
C ALA A 98 -8.87 -16.68 7.77
N SER A 99 -9.89 -17.52 8.01
CA SER A 99 -9.85 -18.95 7.72
C SER A 99 -9.58 -19.22 6.24
N TYR A 100 -9.16 -20.42 5.90
CA TYR A 100 -8.82 -20.71 4.50
C TYR A 100 -10.05 -20.63 3.59
N GLU A 101 -11.18 -21.16 4.03
CA GLU A 101 -12.44 -21.10 3.29
C GLU A 101 -12.94 -19.67 3.12
N ASP A 102 -12.84 -18.84 4.17
CA ASP A 102 -13.16 -17.41 4.10
C ASP A 102 -12.29 -16.67 3.08
N LYS A 103 -10.99 -17.01 2.97
CA LYS A 103 -10.11 -16.42 1.95
C LYS A 103 -10.59 -16.73 0.53
N ILE A 104 -11.13 -17.93 0.27
CA ILE A 104 -11.72 -18.28 -1.04
C ILE A 104 -12.91 -17.39 -1.35
N VAL A 105 -13.85 -17.25 -0.41
CA VAL A 105 -15.05 -16.41 -0.59
C VAL A 105 -14.69 -14.94 -0.72
N GLN A 106 -13.79 -14.43 0.12
CA GLN A 106 -13.30 -13.05 0.04
C GLN A 106 -12.61 -12.76 -1.30
N MET A 107 -11.88 -13.73 -1.86
CA MET A 107 -11.25 -13.58 -3.18
C MET A 107 -12.32 -13.52 -4.28
N ALA A 108 -13.38 -14.33 -4.20
CA ALA A 108 -14.48 -14.29 -5.15
C ALA A 108 -15.21 -12.93 -5.08
N VAL A 109 -15.53 -12.44 -3.88
CA VAL A 109 -16.12 -11.11 -3.68
C VAL A 109 -15.20 -10.02 -4.23
N LYS A 110 -13.89 -10.07 -3.93
CA LYS A 110 -12.90 -9.14 -4.46
C LYS A 110 -12.88 -9.10 -5.98
N LYS A 111 -12.99 -10.25 -6.67
CA LYS A 111 -13.03 -10.32 -8.13
C LYS A 111 -14.29 -9.64 -8.69
N ILE A 112 -15.45 -9.87 -8.08
CA ILE A 112 -16.72 -9.23 -8.48
C ILE A 112 -16.63 -7.71 -8.26
N LEU A 113 -16.23 -7.27 -7.07
CA LEU A 113 -16.05 -5.85 -6.76
C LEU A 113 -15.01 -5.19 -7.67
N GLY A 114 -13.92 -5.91 -8.00
CA GLY A 114 -12.91 -5.46 -8.93
C GLY A 114 -13.47 -5.22 -10.33
N ALA A 115 -14.29 -6.11 -10.85
CA ALA A 115 -14.95 -5.93 -12.15
C ALA A 115 -15.90 -4.72 -12.15
N ILE A 116 -16.57 -4.43 -11.03
CA ILE A 116 -17.49 -3.30 -10.90
C ILE A 116 -16.74 -1.97 -10.72
N TYR A 117 -15.76 -1.91 -9.81
CA TYR A 117 -15.19 -0.64 -9.34
C TYR A 117 -13.87 -0.25 -10.02
N GLU A 118 -13.05 -1.21 -10.49
CA GLU A 118 -11.76 -0.88 -11.12
C GLU A 118 -11.89 0.07 -12.33
N PRO A 119 -12.88 -0.10 -13.24
CA PRO A 119 -13.09 0.83 -14.34
C PRO A 119 -13.54 2.23 -13.89
N ARG A 120 -14.09 2.36 -12.70
CA ARG A 120 -14.62 3.62 -12.13
C ARG A 120 -13.62 4.40 -11.30
N PHE A 121 -12.61 3.72 -10.77
CA PHE A 121 -11.58 4.38 -9.97
C PHE A 121 -10.83 5.44 -10.78
N LEU A 122 -10.63 6.60 -10.19
CA LEU A 122 -9.95 7.71 -10.83
C LEU A 122 -8.46 7.43 -11.04
N ASN A 123 -7.87 8.12 -12.02
CA ASN A 123 -6.45 7.94 -12.34
C ASN A 123 -5.50 8.39 -11.22
N CYS A 124 -5.96 9.20 -10.29
CA CYS A 124 -5.19 9.60 -9.13
C CYS A 124 -5.06 8.52 -8.03
N MET A 125 -5.75 7.38 -8.16
CA MET A 125 -5.69 6.25 -7.23
C MET A 125 -4.70 5.19 -7.71
N TYR A 126 -3.75 4.82 -6.85
CA TYR A 126 -2.65 3.89 -7.19
C TYR A 126 -2.58 2.65 -6.30
N GLY A 127 -2.97 2.75 -5.02
CA GLY A 127 -2.87 1.65 -4.06
C GLY A 127 -3.77 0.46 -4.40
N PHE A 128 -3.24 -0.75 -4.27
CA PHE A 128 -3.95 -2.03 -4.43
C PHE A 128 -4.64 -2.25 -5.78
N ARG A 129 -4.33 -1.46 -6.80
CA ARG A 129 -4.89 -1.57 -8.14
C ARG A 129 -3.99 -2.36 -9.07
N PRO A 130 -4.54 -3.14 -10.02
CA PRO A 130 -3.76 -3.86 -11.02
C PRO A 130 -2.99 -2.85 -11.92
N ASN A 131 -1.76 -3.21 -12.27
CA ASN A 131 -0.88 -2.41 -13.15
C ASN A 131 -0.59 -0.98 -12.62
N ARG A 132 -0.80 -0.73 -11.34
CA ARG A 132 -0.47 0.54 -10.68
C ARG A 132 0.29 0.28 -9.39
N GLY A 133 1.34 1.07 -9.15
CA GLY A 133 2.19 0.88 -8.00
C GLY A 133 2.73 2.19 -7.45
N CYS A 134 3.63 2.07 -6.47
CA CYS A 134 4.21 3.23 -5.81
C CYS A 134 5.08 4.07 -6.75
N HIS A 135 5.73 3.47 -7.74
CA HIS A 135 6.59 4.19 -8.67
C HIS A 135 5.82 5.09 -9.62
N GLU A 136 4.65 4.65 -10.09
CA GLU A 136 3.74 5.45 -10.91
C GLU A 136 3.16 6.61 -10.08
N ALA A 137 2.80 6.38 -8.82
CA ALA A 137 2.33 7.44 -7.91
C ALA A 137 3.41 8.51 -7.66
N ILE A 138 4.65 8.09 -7.41
CA ILE A 138 5.80 8.99 -7.22
C ILE A 138 6.11 9.76 -8.51
N LYS A 139 6.04 9.10 -9.67
CA LYS A 139 6.25 9.72 -10.98
C LYS A 139 5.19 10.80 -11.25
N GLU A 140 3.93 10.53 -10.95
CA GLU A 140 2.84 11.51 -11.09
C GLU A 140 3.10 12.75 -10.25
N ILE A 141 3.42 12.59 -8.95
CA ILE A 141 3.76 13.72 -8.07
C ILE A 141 4.95 14.52 -8.64
N TYR A 142 6.02 13.80 -9.04
CA TYR A 142 7.21 14.42 -9.63
C TYR A 142 6.85 15.26 -10.86
N GLN A 143 6.05 14.73 -11.77
CA GLN A 143 5.65 15.40 -13.01
C GLN A 143 4.74 16.60 -12.73
N ARG A 144 3.75 16.46 -11.85
CA ARG A 144 2.84 17.58 -11.48
C ARG A 144 3.59 18.75 -10.87
N ILE A 145 4.59 18.49 -10.04
CA ILE A 145 5.38 19.56 -9.43
C ILE A 145 6.42 20.13 -10.39
N SER A 146 7.03 19.29 -11.24
CA SER A 146 8.08 19.73 -12.20
C SER A 146 7.54 20.63 -13.29
N TYR A 147 6.40 20.25 -13.87
CA TYR A 147 5.84 20.88 -15.07
C TYR A 147 4.65 21.80 -14.77
N GLY A 148 3.97 21.60 -13.63
CA GLY A 148 2.86 22.43 -13.19
C GLY A 148 3.28 23.68 -12.41
N LYS A 149 2.29 24.47 -12.01
CA LYS A 149 2.45 25.70 -11.21
C LYS A 149 2.27 25.45 -9.70
N ILE A 150 2.57 24.24 -9.22
CA ILE A 150 2.35 23.86 -7.83
C ILE A 150 3.35 24.54 -6.91
N SER A 151 2.85 25.16 -5.86
CA SER A 151 3.64 25.87 -4.84
C SER A 151 3.33 25.45 -3.40
N TYR A 152 2.26 24.69 -3.19
CA TYR A 152 1.84 24.21 -1.87
C TYR A 152 1.44 22.75 -1.93
N ILE A 153 1.86 21.97 -0.92
CA ILE A 153 1.56 20.55 -0.77
C ILE A 153 0.82 20.33 0.54
N VAL A 154 -0.29 19.66 0.49
CA VAL A 154 -0.98 19.09 1.65
C VAL A 154 -0.58 17.61 1.73
N ASP A 155 0.22 17.30 2.75
CA ASP A 155 0.65 15.94 3.11
C ASP A 155 -0.21 15.50 4.29
N ALA A 156 -1.03 14.48 4.12
CA ALA A 156 -1.99 14.06 5.13
C ALA A 156 -2.03 12.53 5.30
N ASP A 157 -2.09 12.09 6.55
CA ASP A 157 -2.15 10.70 6.98
C ASP A 157 -3.44 10.46 7.77
N ILE A 158 -4.15 9.38 7.48
CA ILE A 158 -5.37 9.00 8.19
C ILE A 158 -5.00 8.09 9.37
N LYS A 159 -5.47 8.46 10.56
CA LYS A 159 -5.23 7.70 11.77
C LYS A 159 -6.03 6.40 11.76
N GLY A 160 -5.32 5.25 11.76
CA GLY A 160 -5.96 3.94 11.88
C GLY A 160 -7.02 3.63 10.81
N PHE A 161 -6.84 4.07 9.57
CA PHE A 161 -7.82 4.03 8.50
C PHE A 161 -8.63 2.72 8.43
N PHE A 162 -7.95 1.56 8.43
CA PHE A 162 -8.63 0.26 8.36
C PHE A 162 -9.45 -0.07 9.60
N ASP A 163 -9.11 0.50 10.74
CA ASP A 163 -9.79 0.25 12.02
C ASP A 163 -11.04 1.13 12.20
N HIS A 164 -11.17 2.23 11.40
CA HIS A 164 -12.24 3.23 11.50
C HIS A 164 -13.12 3.35 10.24
N ILE A 165 -13.09 2.34 9.35
CA ILE A 165 -14.03 2.29 8.22
C ILE A 165 -15.45 2.10 8.77
N ASP A 166 -16.30 3.09 8.61
CA ASP A 166 -17.71 3.03 9.03
C ASP A 166 -18.48 2.04 8.14
N HIS A 167 -19.13 1.04 8.75
CA HIS A 167 -19.82 -0.02 8.03
C HIS A 167 -21.07 0.49 7.29
N GLU A 168 -21.79 1.44 7.86
CA GLU A 168 -23.01 1.97 7.22
C GLU A 168 -22.67 2.84 6.02
N TRP A 169 -21.63 3.69 6.10
CA TRP A 169 -21.12 4.40 4.94
C TRP A 169 -20.58 3.47 3.88
N MET A 170 -19.83 2.43 4.27
CA MET A 170 -19.35 1.41 3.33
C MET A 170 -20.51 0.78 2.56
N MET A 171 -21.57 0.36 3.28
CA MET A 171 -22.73 -0.23 2.63
C MET A 171 -23.44 0.73 1.69
N LYS A 172 -23.63 2.00 2.09
CA LYS A 172 -24.20 3.04 1.21
C LYS A 172 -23.37 3.25 -0.06
N PHE A 173 -22.05 3.23 0.03
CA PHE A 173 -21.16 3.35 -1.15
C PHE A 173 -21.27 2.13 -2.07
N LEU A 174 -21.41 0.94 -1.52
CA LEU A 174 -21.62 -0.27 -2.30
C LEU A 174 -22.99 -0.28 -2.97
N GLU A 175 -24.04 0.12 -2.26
CA GLU A 175 -25.43 0.17 -2.73
C GLU A 175 -25.62 1.15 -3.91
N TRP A 176 -24.72 2.12 -4.08
CA TRP A 176 -24.73 3.03 -5.23
C TRP A 176 -24.62 2.29 -6.59
N ASN A 177 -23.86 1.20 -6.64
CA ASN A 177 -23.67 0.43 -7.87
C ASN A 177 -24.18 -1.03 -7.76
N ILE A 178 -24.47 -1.52 -6.56
CA ILE A 178 -24.83 -2.91 -6.30
C ILE A 178 -26.19 -2.94 -5.61
N GLN A 179 -27.18 -3.54 -6.28
CA GLN A 179 -28.49 -3.78 -5.71
C GLN A 179 -28.76 -5.29 -5.49
N ASP A 180 -27.74 -6.13 -5.67
CA ASP A 180 -27.79 -7.55 -5.33
C ASP A 180 -27.75 -7.71 -3.80
N LYS A 181 -28.94 -7.89 -3.20
CA LYS A 181 -29.12 -8.04 -1.75
C LYS A 181 -28.30 -9.19 -1.17
N ASN A 182 -28.02 -10.25 -1.95
CA ASN A 182 -27.27 -11.40 -1.48
C ASN A 182 -25.77 -11.09 -1.39
N LEU A 183 -25.22 -10.37 -2.37
CA LEU A 183 -23.83 -9.93 -2.31
C LEU A 183 -23.61 -8.92 -1.17
N LEU A 184 -24.52 -7.94 -1.03
CA LEU A 184 -24.46 -6.96 0.06
C LEU A 184 -24.58 -7.64 1.44
N TRP A 185 -25.49 -8.61 1.57
CA TRP A 185 -25.62 -9.42 2.81
C TRP A 185 -24.31 -10.14 3.15
N LEU A 186 -23.65 -10.75 2.16
CA LEU A 186 -22.38 -11.45 2.39
C LEU A 186 -21.27 -10.49 2.82
N ILE A 187 -21.15 -9.32 2.17
CA ILE A 187 -20.17 -8.30 2.53
C ILE A 187 -20.42 -7.80 3.96
N ARG A 188 -21.69 -7.49 4.32
CA ARG A 188 -22.06 -7.04 5.67
C ARG A 188 -21.71 -8.10 6.72
N LYS A 189 -21.89 -9.38 6.41
CA LYS A 189 -21.46 -10.47 7.31
C LYS A 189 -19.96 -10.48 7.56
N TYR A 190 -19.16 -10.24 6.53
CA TYR A 190 -17.69 -10.15 6.67
C TYR A 190 -17.25 -8.93 7.47
N LEU A 191 -17.90 -7.80 7.29
CA LEU A 191 -17.59 -6.60 8.08
C LEU A 191 -17.88 -6.83 9.59
N LYS A 192 -18.94 -7.61 9.90
CA LYS A 192 -19.36 -7.95 11.27
C LYS A 192 -18.83 -9.29 11.78
N ALA A 193 -17.92 -9.95 11.08
CA ALA A 193 -17.45 -11.29 11.47
C ALA A 193 -16.67 -11.34 12.79
N GLY A 194 -16.20 -10.20 13.27
CA GLY A 194 -15.45 -10.12 14.52
C GLY A 194 -14.00 -10.58 14.41
N ILE A 195 -13.33 -10.52 15.54
CA ILE A 195 -11.91 -10.83 15.69
C ILE A 195 -11.78 -11.82 16.86
N MET A 196 -10.85 -12.76 16.71
CA MET A 196 -10.44 -13.66 17.79
C MET A 196 -9.04 -13.25 18.24
N GLU A 197 -8.93 -12.75 19.47
CA GLU A 197 -7.67 -12.36 20.10
C GLU A 197 -7.43 -13.16 21.38
N GLN A 198 -6.34 -13.90 21.45
CA GLN A 198 -5.96 -14.72 22.62
C GLN A 198 -7.10 -15.64 23.11
N GLY A 199 -7.90 -16.19 22.19
CA GLY A 199 -9.02 -17.06 22.52
C GLY A 199 -10.31 -16.34 22.92
N LYS A 200 -10.33 -15.00 22.93
CA LYS A 200 -11.54 -14.20 23.20
C LYS A 200 -12.10 -13.64 21.89
N PHE A 201 -13.40 -13.71 21.74
CA PHE A 201 -14.11 -13.11 20.62
C PHE A 201 -14.40 -11.63 20.91
N GLU A 202 -14.06 -10.79 19.95
CA GLU A 202 -14.37 -9.36 19.94
C GLU A 202 -15.26 -9.05 18.73
N PRO A 203 -16.48 -8.53 18.92
CA PRO A 203 -17.31 -8.07 17.81
C PRO A 203 -16.68 -6.86 17.13
N THR A 204 -16.90 -6.70 15.82
CA THR A 204 -16.49 -5.51 15.06
C THR A 204 -17.71 -4.70 14.68
N GLU A 205 -17.82 -3.49 15.19
CA GLU A 205 -18.88 -2.53 14.84
C GLU A 205 -18.42 -1.56 13.75
N GLU A 206 -17.12 -1.33 13.66
CA GLU A 206 -16.44 -0.53 12.64
C GLU A 206 -15.15 -1.23 12.16
N GLY A 207 -14.59 -0.73 11.08
CA GLY A 207 -13.34 -1.22 10.54
C GLY A 207 -13.47 -2.40 9.59
N SER A 208 -12.37 -2.69 8.94
CA SER A 208 -12.20 -3.86 8.08
C SER A 208 -10.90 -4.56 8.45
N ALA A 209 -10.95 -5.88 8.67
CA ALA A 209 -9.81 -6.64 9.15
C ALA A 209 -8.57 -6.42 8.26
N GLN A 210 -7.56 -5.73 8.80
CA GLN A 210 -6.30 -5.51 8.12
C GLN A 210 -5.61 -6.85 7.86
N GLY A 211 -5.50 -7.27 6.59
CA GLY A 211 -5.01 -8.59 6.19
C GLY A 211 -6.06 -9.50 5.55
N SER A 212 -7.33 -9.13 5.57
CA SER A 212 -8.37 -9.77 4.76
C SER A 212 -8.11 -9.58 3.26
N VAL A 213 -8.48 -10.57 2.45
CA VAL A 213 -8.25 -10.55 0.99
C VAL A 213 -9.07 -9.46 0.29
N MET A 214 -10.27 -9.15 0.80
CA MET A 214 -11.15 -8.13 0.18
C MET A 214 -10.96 -6.73 0.76
N SER A 215 -10.37 -6.56 1.96
CA SER A 215 -10.22 -5.25 2.61
C SER A 215 -9.51 -4.19 1.77
N PRO A 216 -8.47 -4.50 0.97
CA PRO A 216 -7.87 -3.51 0.07
C PRO A 216 -8.84 -2.94 -0.97
N MET A 217 -9.77 -3.77 -1.48
CA MET A 217 -10.79 -3.32 -2.43
C MET A 217 -11.84 -2.44 -1.74
N LEU A 218 -12.30 -2.84 -0.57
CA LEU A 218 -13.23 -2.02 0.23
C LEU A 218 -12.60 -0.69 0.63
N ALA A 219 -11.33 -0.67 1.02
CA ALA A 219 -10.55 0.53 1.31
C ALA A 219 -10.53 1.49 0.11
N ASN A 220 -10.26 0.98 -1.09
CA ASN A 220 -10.28 1.79 -2.30
C ASN A 220 -11.68 2.34 -2.62
N ILE A 221 -12.74 1.53 -2.44
CA ILE A 221 -14.13 1.98 -2.64
C ILE A 221 -14.43 3.12 -1.66
N TYR A 222 -14.07 2.98 -0.39
CA TYR A 222 -14.28 4.00 0.62
C TYR A 222 -13.56 5.32 0.27
N MET A 223 -12.27 5.25 -0.01
CA MET A 223 -11.46 6.42 -0.40
C MET A 223 -11.90 7.03 -1.72
N HIS A 224 -12.45 6.22 -2.63
CA HIS A 224 -13.02 6.73 -3.87
C HIS A 224 -14.20 7.70 -3.61
N HIS A 225 -15.12 7.32 -2.75
CA HIS A 225 -16.29 8.14 -2.42
C HIS A 225 -15.95 9.29 -1.46
N VAL A 226 -15.12 9.03 -0.45
CA VAL A 226 -14.79 10.03 0.57
C VAL A 226 -13.85 11.10 0.03
N LEU A 227 -12.77 10.70 -0.67
CA LEU A 227 -11.69 11.59 -1.06
C LEU A 227 -11.68 11.91 -2.56
N THR A 228 -11.55 10.88 -3.42
CA THR A 228 -11.15 11.15 -4.80
C THR A 228 -12.27 11.69 -5.67
N LEU A 229 -13.50 11.23 -5.49
CA LEU A 229 -14.67 11.81 -6.16
C LEU A 229 -14.95 13.23 -5.68
N TRP A 230 -14.89 13.48 -4.38
CA TRP A 230 -15.03 14.82 -3.83
C TRP A 230 -13.97 15.77 -4.38
N PHE A 231 -12.72 15.36 -4.39
CA PHE A 231 -11.63 16.16 -4.97
C PHE A 231 -11.92 16.51 -6.45
N LYS A 232 -12.35 15.52 -7.25
CA LYS A 232 -12.63 15.73 -8.68
C LYS A 232 -13.87 16.61 -8.92
N LEU A 233 -14.95 16.36 -8.20
CA LEU A 233 -16.27 16.93 -8.50
C LEU A 233 -16.56 18.26 -7.79
N VAL A 234 -15.92 18.51 -6.65
CA VAL A 234 -16.09 19.70 -5.84
C VAL A 234 -14.79 20.51 -5.82
N VAL A 235 -13.77 20.02 -5.11
CA VAL A 235 -12.53 20.77 -4.88
C VAL A 235 -11.95 21.32 -6.17
N LYS A 236 -11.70 20.47 -7.15
CA LYS A 236 -11.06 20.87 -8.42
C LYS A 236 -11.87 21.90 -9.22
N LYS A 237 -13.19 21.94 -9.06
CA LYS A 237 -14.05 22.91 -9.77
C LYS A 237 -14.05 24.29 -9.12
N GLU A 238 -13.77 24.34 -7.82
CA GLU A 238 -13.76 25.58 -7.05
C GLU A 238 -12.37 26.24 -7.01
N MET A 239 -11.32 25.52 -7.42
CA MET A 239 -9.97 26.05 -7.49
C MET A 239 -9.76 26.89 -8.75
N GLN A 240 -9.16 28.06 -8.60
CA GLN A 240 -8.72 28.92 -9.70
C GLN A 240 -7.36 28.51 -10.24
N GLY A 241 -6.50 28.00 -9.34
CA GLY A 241 -5.17 27.53 -9.67
C GLY A 241 -5.12 26.06 -10.06
N GLU A 242 -3.95 25.64 -10.52
CA GLU A 242 -3.69 24.22 -10.75
C GLU A 242 -3.71 23.46 -9.44
N CYS A 243 -4.39 22.33 -9.42
CA CYS A 243 -4.36 21.39 -8.30
C CYS A 243 -4.33 19.94 -8.76
N PHE A 244 -3.78 19.07 -7.92
CA PHE A 244 -3.76 17.63 -8.14
C PHE A 244 -3.93 16.85 -6.84
N LEU A 245 -4.34 15.59 -6.97
CA LEU A 245 -4.38 14.60 -5.90
C LEU A 245 -3.68 13.33 -6.37
N VAL A 246 -2.85 12.74 -5.53
CA VAL A 246 -2.32 11.37 -5.69
C VAL A 246 -2.64 10.60 -4.43
N ASN A 247 -3.38 9.50 -4.59
CA ASN A 247 -3.83 8.65 -3.49
C ASN A 247 -3.24 7.23 -3.62
N PHE A 248 -2.71 6.71 -2.54
CA PHE A 248 -2.20 5.35 -2.43
C PHE A 248 -2.77 4.69 -1.16
N ALA A 249 -3.95 4.09 -1.27
CA ALA A 249 -4.73 3.57 -0.14
C ALA A 249 -5.07 4.69 0.88
N ASP A 250 -4.53 4.62 2.09
CA ASP A 250 -4.67 5.60 3.16
C ASP A 250 -3.67 6.78 3.08
N ASP A 251 -2.56 6.60 2.37
CA ASP A 251 -1.58 7.68 2.11
C ASP A 251 -2.02 8.53 0.91
N PHE A 252 -2.02 9.85 1.02
CA PHE A 252 -2.28 10.73 -0.12
C PHE A 252 -1.57 12.08 -0.01
N VAL A 253 -1.35 12.68 -1.18
CA VAL A 253 -0.74 14.00 -1.33
C VAL A 253 -1.60 14.83 -2.27
N ALA A 254 -1.95 16.05 -1.87
CA ALA A 254 -2.60 17.03 -2.73
C ALA A 254 -1.68 18.23 -2.95
N GLY A 255 -1.63 18.74 -4.19
CA GLY A 255 -0.83 19.91 -4.54
C GLY A 255 -1.69 21.04 -5.06
N PHE A 256 -1.32 22.28 -4.74
CA PHE A 256 -2.04 23.50 -5.10
C PHE A 256 -1.10 24.59 -5.58
N GLN A 257 -1.60 25.44 -6.46
CA GLN A 257 -0.89 26.63 -6.92
C GLN A 257 -0.91 27.75 -5.87
N TYR A 258 -2.05 28.02 -5.25
CA TYR A 258 -2.25 29.12 -4.32
C TYR A 258 -2.35 28.65 -2.87
N LYS A 259 -1.79 29.48 -1.95
CA LYS A 259 -1.78 29.19 -0.50
C LYS A 259 -3.19 29.12 0.08
N SER A 260 -4.02 30.12 -0.24
CA SER A 260 -5.41 30.23 0.24
C SER A 260 -6.25 29.00 -0.15
N GLU A 261 -6.05 28.47 -1.35
CA GLU A 261 -6.74 27.27 -1.81
C GLU A 261 -6.27 26.02 -1.05
N ALA A 262 -4.97 25.90 -0.80
CA ALA A 262 -4.41 24.80 -0.02
C ALA A 262 -4.87 24.83 1.45
N GLU A 263 -4.95 26.02 2.06
CA GLU A 263 -5.46 26.22 3.42
C GLU A 263 -6.95 25.87 3.51
N ARG A 264 -7.76 26.35 2.54
CA ARG A 264 -9.18 26.02 2.44
C ARG A 264 -9.38 24.50 2.29
N TYR A 265 -8.68 23.88 1.34
CA TYR A 265 -8.77 22.45 1.15
C TYR A 265 -8.40 21.67 2.41
N TYR A 266 -7.35 22.06 3.12
CA TYR A 266 -6.90 21.36 4.34
C TYR A 266 -7.96 21.42 5.45
N LYS A 267 -8.65 22.57 5.60
CA LYS A 267 -9.77 22.72 6.52
C LYS A 267 -10.95 21.84 6.11
N GLU A 268 -11.41 21.96 4.86
CA GLU A 268 -12.53 21.18 4.32
C GLU A 268 -12.25 19.67 4.34
N LEU A 269 -10.99 19.27 4.11
CA LEU A 269 -10.55 17.87 4.18
C LEU A 269 -10.78 17.30 5.58
N LYS A 270 -10.46 18.06 6.62
CA LYS A 270 -10.65 17.62 8.01
C LYS A 270 -12.13 17.39 8.31
N GLU A 271 -12.97 18.35 8.00
CA GLU A 271 -14.44 18.27 8.17
C GLU A 271 -15.03 17.10 7.36
N ARG A 272 -14.50 16.90 6.15
CA ARG A 272 -14.92 15.78 5.30
C ARG A 272 -14.54 14.43 5.87
N MET A 273 -13.33 14.25 6.37
CA MET A 273 -12.92 12.99 6.99
C MET A 273 -13.75 12.66 8.21
N GLU A 274 -13.97 13.65 9.10
CA GLU A 274 -14.81 13.51 10.29
C GLU A 274 -16.25 13.08 9.94
N LYS A 275 -16.84 13.65 8.88
CA LYS A 275 -18.18 13.28 8.39
C LYS A 275 -18.31 11.79 8.07
N PHE A 276 -17.23 11.17 7.64
CA PHE A 276 -17.21 9.75 7.26
C PHE A 276 -16.48 8.86 8.28
N GLY A 277 -16.42 9.27 9.54
CA GLY A 277 -15.84 8.47 10.62
C GLY A 277 -14.31 8.34 10.59
N LEU A 278 -13.62 9.20 9.81
CA LEU A 278 -12.16 9.19 9.69
C LEU A 278 -11.54 10.40 10.39
N GLU A 279 -10.35 10.21 10.97
CA GLU A 279 -9.59 11.26 11.62
C GLU A 279 -8.23 11.45 10.93
N LEU A 280 -7.84 12.71 10.65
CA LEU A 280 -6.48 13.00 10.20
C LEU A 280 -5.51 12.93 11.37
N GLU A 281 -4.35 12.30 11.17
CA GLU A 281 -3.25 12.29 12.15
C GLU A 281 -2.58 13.67 12.16
N SER A 282 -2.98 14.54 13.08
CA SER A 282 -2.53 15.94 13.14
C SER A 282 -1.03 16.09 13.31
N SER A 283 -0.36 15.13 13.94
CA SER A 283 1.10 15.12 14.09
C SER A 283 1.87 14.88 12.79
N LYS A 284 1.19 14.37 11.74
CA LYS A 284 1.78 14.05 10.46
C LYS A 284 1.16 14.81 9.28
N SER A 285 -0.04 15.37 9.49
CA SER A 285 -0.74 16.12 8.45
C SER A 285 -0.32 17.59 8.50
N ARG A 286 0.12 18.14 7.36
CA ARG A 286 0.66 19.50 7.30
C ARG A 286 0.55 20.10 5.91
N LEU A 287 0.46 21.42 5.88
CA LEU A 287 0.57 22.25 4.69
C LEU A 287 2.03 22.71 4.53
N ILE A 288 2.61 22.48 3.37
CA ILE A 288 4.03 22.70 3.08
C ILE A 288 4.15 23.63 1.88
N GLU A 289 4.96 24.69 2.00
CA GLU A 289 5.39 25.50 0.86
C GLU A 289 6.47 24.74 0.08
N PHE A 290 6.13 24.29 -1.13
CA PHE A 290 6.97 23.41 -1.93
C PHE A 290 6.79 23.69 -3.42
N GLY A 291 7.87 23.98 -4.13
CA GLY A 291 7.82 24.28 -5.54
C GLY A 291 8.93 25.23 -5.99
N ARG A 292 8.81 25.73 -7.23
CA ARG A 292 9.88 26.55 -7.83
C ARG A 292 10.17 27.86 -7.09
N PHE A 293 9.21 28.40 -6.40
CA PHE A 293 9.34 29.67 -5.67
C PHE A 293 9.63 29.51 -4.18
N ALA A 294 9.52 28.29 -3.62
CA ALA A 294 9.65 28.05 -2.20
C ALA A 294 11.01 28.49 -1.62
N GLU A 295 12.12 28.28 -2.35
CA GLU A 295 13.45 28.72 -1.90
C GLU A 295 13.57 30.25 -1.84
N GLN A 296 13.04 30.95 -2.87
CA GLN A 296 13.05 32.40 -2.95
C GLN A 296 12.15 33.05 -1.88
N ASN A 297 10.92 32.55 -1.76
CA ASN A 297 9.96 33.07 -0.79
C ASN A 297 10.46 32.92 0.65
N ARG A 298 11.00 31.74 1.00
CA ARG A 298 11.55 31.49 2.35
C ARG A 298 12.77 32.37 2.63
N ARG A 299 13.65 32.52 1.64
CA ARG A 299 14.81 33.43 1.79
C ARG A 299 14.37 34.88 2.02
N ALA A 300 13.36 35.37 1.32
CA ALA A 300 12.80 36.73 1.51
C ALA A 300 12.23 36.94 2.93
N ARG A 301 11.76 35.86 3.59
CA ARG A 301 11.30 35.90 4.99
C ARG A 301 12.39 35.62 6.01
N GLY A 302 13.66 35.46 5.60
CA GLY A 302 14.77 35.08 6.49
C GLY A 302 14.71 33.62 6.99
N GLU A 303 13.91 32.77 6.35
CA GLU A 303 13.76 31.38 6.72
C GLU A 303 14.80 30.48 6.05
N HIS A 304 14.98 29.27 6.59
CA HIS A 304 15.91 28.28 6.05
C HIS A 304 15.39 27.63 4.74
N LYS A 305 16.10 26.57 4.32
CA LYS A 305 15.77 25.79 3.10
C LYS A 305 14.31 25.36 3.07
N PRO A 306 13.72 25.20 1.86
CA PRO A 306 12.37 24.68 1.70
C PRO A 306 12.15 23.38 2.48
N GLU A 307 10.94 23.21 2.97
CA GLU A 307 10.54 21.99 3.64
C GLU A 307 10.52 20.80 2.68
N THR A 308 10.43 19.63 3.25
CA THR A 308 10.37 18.36 2.53
C THR A 308 9.17 17.57 2.98
N PHE A 309 8.64 16.69 2.13
CA PHE A 309 7.60 15.76 2.54
C PHE A 309 7.98 14.32 2.18
N ASP A 310 7.48 13.37 2.97
CA ASP A 310 7.71 11.94 2.77
C ASP A 310 6.48 11.30 2.16
N PHE A 311 6.62 10.58 1.04
CA PHE A 311 5.55 9.79 0.46
C PHE A 311 6.07 8.42 0.01
N LEU A 312 5.40 7.35 0.41
CA LEU A 312 5.74 5.95 0.07
C LEU A 312 7.21 5.58 0.34
N GLY A 313 7.78 6.12 1.42
CA GLY A 313 9.16 5.84 1.84
C GLY A 313 10.24 6.63 1.10
N PHE A 314 9.85 7.62 0.33
CA PHE A 314 10.72 8.61 -0.31
C PHE A 314 10.49 10.00 0.28
N THR A 315 11.56 10.80 0.35
CA THR A 315 11.50 12.22 0.69
C THR A 315 11.63 13.03 -0.59
N PHE A 316 10.65 13.89 -0.84
CA PHE A 316 10.69 14.92 -1.89
C PHE A 316 11.32 16.19 -1.34
N TYR A 317 12.20 16.83 -2.13
CA TYR A 317 12.88 18.07 -1.76
C TYR A 317 13.10 18.98 -2.96
N CYS A 318 13.01 20.29 -2.74
CA CYS A 318 13.29 21.31 -3.74
C CYS A 318 14.78 21.30 -4.10
N SER A 319 15.11 21.35 -5.39
CA SER A 319 16.47 21.34 -5.89
C SER A 319 16.56 22.02 -7.27
N LYS A 320 17.76 22.08 -7.83
CA LYS A 320 18.05 22.63 -9.16
C LYS A 320 18.64 21.55 -10.06
N ASN A 321 18.34 21.62 -11.35
CA ASN A 321 19.02 20.85 -12.38
C ASN A 321 20.39 21.47 -12.72
N ARG A 322 21.14 20.84 -13.63
CA ARG A 322 22.47 21.35 -14.04
C ARG A 322 22.45 22.73 -14.71
N LYS A 323 21.30 23.14 -15.25
CA LYS A 323 21.06 24.44 -15.90
C LYS A 323 20.51 25.50 -14.93
N GLY A 324 20.43 25.21 -13.61
CA GLY A 324 19.91 26.12 -12.59
C GLY A 324 18.37 26.14 -12.42
N GLY A 325 17.63 25.49 -13.32
CA GLY A 325 16.17 25.41 -13.25
C GLY A 325 15.69 24.53 -12.09
N PHE A 326 14.53 24.86 -11.54
CA PHE A 326 13.89 24.10 -10.45
C PHE A 326 13.60 22.65 -10.89
N VAL A 327 13.83 21.71 -9.96
CA VAL A 327 13.41 20.32 -10.09
C VAL A 327 13.13 19.72 -8.69
N PRO A 328 11.98 19.07 -8.48
CA PRO A 328 11.76 18.29 -7.28
C PRO A 328 12.62 17.03 -7.37
N LYS A 329 13.50 16.80 -6.41
CA LYS A 329 14.30 15.58 -6.34
C LYS A 329 13.70 14.64 -5.30
N VAL A 330 14.01 13.36 -5.48
CA VAL A 330 13.50 12.27 -4.64
C VAL A 330 14.67 11.48 -4.07
N GLN A 331 14.62 11.16 -2.80
CA GLN A 331 15.58 10.27 -2.16
C GLN A 331 14.88 9.32 -1.17
N THR A 332 15.51 8.20 -0.85
CA THR A 332 15.03 7.32 0.24
C THR A 332 14.88 8.12 1.53
N SER A 333 13.71 8.05 2.17
CA SER A 333 13.47 8.77 3.41
C SER A 333 14.42 8.29 4.52
N ARG A 334 14.88 9.24 5.36
CA ARG A 334 15.87 8.95 6.42
C ARG A 334 15.40 7.80 7.32
N LYS A 335 14.15 7.84 7.72
CA LYS A 335 13.54 6.81 8.58
C LYS A 335 13.61 5.42 7.94
N LYS A 336 13.23 5.32 6.66
CA LYS A 336 13.26 4.04 5.92
C LYS A 336 14.68 3.56 5.63
N PHE A 337 15.59 4.50 5.32
CA PHE A 337 17.00 4.20 5.12
C PHE A 337 17.62 3.57 6.37
N GLU A 338 17.52 4.22 7.52
CA GLU A 338 18.07 3.73 8.78
C GLU A 338 17.42 2.40 9.22
N GLN A 339 16.12 2.27 9.04
CA GLN A 339 15.40 1.02 9.33
C GLN A 339 15.96 -0.14 8.50
N LYS A 340 16.14 0.05 7.18
CA LYS A 340 16.69 -0.96 6.28
C LYS A 340 18.14 -1.29 6.59
N VAL A 341 18.98 -0.26 6.86
CA VAL A 341 20.38 -0.44 7.28
C VAL A 341 20.46 -1.30 8.54
N ARG A 342 19.62 -1.04 9.54
CA ARG A 342 19.58 -1.83 10.78
C ARG A 342 19.14 -3.28 10.52
N ALA A 343 18.10 -3.47 9.71
CA ALA A 343 17.60 -4.80 9.36
C ALA A 343 18.68 -5.65 8.65
N TYR A 344 19.41 -5.06 7.68
CA TYR A 344 20.49 -5.76 7.00
C TYR A 344 21.69 -6.06 7.93
N LYS A 345 22.03 -5.11 8.80
CA LYS A 345 23.05 -5.35 9.83
C LYS A 345 22.70 -6.58 10.67
N ASN A 346 21.51 -6.59 11.28
CA ASN A 346 21.07 -7.69 12.13
C ASN A 346 21.09 -9.01 11.36
N TRP A 347 20.47 -9.05 10.17
CA TRP A 347 20.47 -10.26 9.35
C TRP A 347 21.87 -10.78 9.03
N ILE A 348 22.83 -9.92 8.69
CA ILE A 348 24.23 -10.29 8.42
C ILE A 348 24.87 -10.90 9.66
N TYR A 349 24.66 -10.29 10.85
CA TYR A 349 25.25 -10.79 12.09
C TYR A 349 24.64 -12.11 12.55
N ASP A 350 23.33 -12.29 12.38
CA ASP A 350 22.62 -13.53 12.74
C ASP A 350 23.06 -14.70 11.84
N ASN A 351 23.38 -14.42 10.59
CA ASN A 351 23.78 -15.43 9.61
C ASN A 351 25.31 -15.54 9.40
N ARG A 352 26.12 -14.81 10.18
CA ARG A 352 27.57 -14.71 9.93
C ARG A 352 28.32 -16.04 9.89
N ASN A 353 27.85 -17.07 10.59
CA ASN A 353 28.50 -18.38 10.69
C ASN A 353 28.18 -19.34 9.52
N ARG A 354 27.26 -18.97 8.64
CA ARG A 354 26.90 -19.76 7.45
C ARG A 354 27.99 -19.67 6.37
N PRO A 355 28.03 -20.62 5.40
CA PRO A 355 28.90 -20.53 4.24
C PRO A 355 28.78 -19.23 3.48
N MET A 356 29.91 -18.62 3.07
CA MET A 356 29.94 -17.32 2.40
C MET A 356 29.05 -17.30 1.14
N ARG A 357 29.08 -18.37 0.35
CA ARG A 357 28.31 -18.51 -0.88
C ARG A 357 26.79 -18.33 -0.63
N GLU A 358 26.29 -18.90 0.46
CA GLU A 358 24.87 -18.81 0.82
C GLU A 358 24.51 -17.40 1.30
N ILE A 359 25.35 -16.81 2.15
CA ILE A 359 25.15 -15.44 2.65
C ILE A 359 25.08 -14.47 1.47
N ILE A 360 26.02 -14.54 0.54
CA ILE A 360 26.05 -13.64 -0.62
C ILE A 360 24.85 -13.87 -1.53
N LYS A 361 24.44 -15.13 -1.76
CA LYS A 361 23.26 -15.46 -2.57
C LYS A 361 21.99 -14.79 -2.00
N GLU A 362 21.72 -14.98 -0.71
CA GLU A 362 20.54 -14.40 -0.07
C GLU A 362 20.64 -12.89 0.08
N LEU A 363 21.83 -12.37 0.39
CA LEU A 363 22.08 -10.93 0.48
C LEU A 363 21.82 -10.24 -0.89
N ASN A 364 22.22 -10.87 -2.00
CA ASN A 364 21.96 -10.36 -3.34
C ASN A 364 20.48 -10.33 -3.66
N VAL A 365 19.69 -11.33 -3.28
CA VAL A 365 18.22 -11.29 -3.43
C VAL A 365 17.63 -10.09 -2.68
N LYS A 366 18.07 -9.87 -1.43
CA LYS A 366 17.63 -8.71 -0.61
C LYS A 366 18.06 -7.37 -1.24
N LEU A 367 19.31 -7.25 -1.71
CA LEU A 367 19.85 -6.06 -2.36
C LEU A 367 19.10 -5.73 -3.66
N ILE A 368 18.86 -6.71 -4.51
CA ILE A 368 18.10 -6.54 -5.75
C ILE A 368 16.68 -6.05 -5.43
N GLY A 369 16.01 -6.64 -4.44
CA GLY A 369 14.70 -6.17 -3.98
C GLY A 369 14.73 -4.72 -3.49
N HIS A 370 15.78 -4.34 -2.73
CA HIS A 370 15.98 -2.97 -2.29
C HIS A 370 16.20 -2.00 -3.47
N TYR A 371 17.01 -2.38 -4.47
CA TYR A 371 17.27 -1.55 -5.63
C TYR A 371 16.06 -1.45 -6.56
N ARG A 372 15.28 -2.52 -6.73
CA ARG A 372 14.03 -2.48 -7.49
C ARG A 372 13.03 -1.49 -6.89
N TYR A 373 12.99 -1.34 -5.56
CA TYR A 373 12.10 -0.37 -4.93
C TYR A 373 12.67 1.05 -4.91
N TYR A 374 13.93 1.23 -4.48
CA TYR A 374 14.53 2.54 -4.29
C TYR A 374 15.37 3.03 -5.47
N GLY A 375 15.54 2.24 -6.51
CA GLY A 375 16.31 2.59 -7.70
C GLY A 375 15.54 3.49 -8.66
N VAL A 376 15.21 4.70 -8.19
CA VAL A 376 14.55 5.76 -8.97
C VAL A 376 15.52 6.88 -9.31
N THR A 377 15.20 7.67 -10.33
CA THR A 377 15.95 8.89 -10.69
C THR A 377 16.19 9.75 -9.44
N TRP A 378 17.36 10.36 -9.33
CA TRP A 378 17.86 11.19 -8.23
C TRP A 378 18.26 10.44 -6.95
N ASN A 379 17.89 9.16 -6.76
CA ASN A 379 18.17 8.40 -5.55
C ASN A 379 19.44 7.52 -5.65
N PHE A 380 20.17 7.53 -6.77
CA PHE A 380 21.32 6.65 -6.99
C PHE A 380 22.38 6.76 -5.87
N ARG A 381 22.67 7.98 -5.42
CA ARG A 381 23.62 8.21 -4.31
C ARG A 381 23.20 7.49 -3.01
N LYS A 382 21.92 7.49 -2.67
CA LYS A 382 21.43 6.83 -1.46
C LYS A 382 21.54 5.31 -1.54
N ILE A 383 21.18 4.71 -2.69
CA ILE A 383 21.31 3.25 -2.85
C ILE A 383 22.77 2.80 -2.93
N THR A 384 23.67 3.62 -3.45
CA THR A 384 25.14 3.38 -3.41
C THR A 384 25.67 3.47 -1.99
N THR A 385 25.28 4.51 -1.22
CA THR A 385 25.62 4.61 0.20
C THR A 385 25.09 3.41 1.00
N PHE A 386 23.90 2.93 0.66
CA PHE A 386 23.33 1.73 1.28
C PHE A 386 24.20 0.50 1.05
N LEU A 387 24.63 0.24 -0.20
CA LEU A 387 25.55 -0.87 -0.50
C LEU A 387 26.85 -0.76 0.30
N HIS A 388 27.45 0.43 0.36
CA HIS A 388 28.66 0.63 1.13
C HIS A 388 28.48 0.29 2.62
N ARG A 389 27.35 0.68 3.22
CA ARG A 389 27.01 0.29 4.60
C ARG A 389 26.89 -1.23 4.75
N VAL A 390 26.25 -1.90 3.80
CA VAL A 390 26.12 -3.36 3.80
C VAL A 390 27.49 -4.04 3.71
N GLN A 391 28.38 -3.57 2.85
CA GLN A 391 29.76 -4.03 2.75
C GLN A 391 30.53 -3.89 4.07
N GLN A 392 30.40 -2.73 4.73
CA GLN A 392 31.02 -2.50 6.04
C GLN A 392 30.52 -3.49 7.11
N PHE A 393 29.22 -3.79 7.13
CA PHE A 393 28.67 -4.76 8.08
C PHE A 393 29.13 -6.19 7.76
N LEU A 394 29.16 -6.55 6.50
CA LEU A 394 29.64 -7.87 6.07
C LEU A 394 31.11 -8.04 6.44
N PHE A 395 31.98 -7.05 6.15
CA PHE A 395 33.38 -7.06 6.56
C PHE A 395 33.55 -7.26 8.08
N LYS A 396 32.80 -6.46 8.88
CA LYS A 396 32.84 -6.57 10.34
C LYS A 396 32.35 -7.93 10.85
N ALA A 397 31.29 -8.47 10.24
CA ALA A 397 30.74 -9.77 10.62
C ALA A 397 31.69 -10.91 10.29
N MET A 398 32.37 -10.87 9.14
CA MET A 398 33.35 -11.88 8.73
C MET A 398 34.55 -11.90 9.68
N ASN A 399 35.03 -10.72 10.12
CA ASN A 399 36.12 -10.62 11.10
C ASN A 399 35.72 -10.97 12.55
N ARG A 400 34.45 -11.32 12.78
CA ARG A 400 33.94 -11.75 14.10
C ARG A 400 33.48 -13.23 14.09
N ARG A 401 33.94 -14.03 13.14
CA ARG A 401 33.67 -15.48 13.08
C ARG A 401 34.56 -16.30 14.01
N GLY A 402 35.72 -15.78 14.37
CA GLY A 402 36.69 -16.43 15.22
C GLY A 402 37.55 -15.45 16.00
N CYS A 403 38.49 -15.95 16.79
CA CYS A 403 39.37 -15.13 17.65
C CYS A 403 40.41 -14.31 16.86
N ARG A 404 40.74 -14.69 15.63
CA ARG A 404 41.70 -14.00 14.77
C ARG A 404 40.97 -13.20 13.68
N ARG A 405 41.51 -11.99 13.33
CA ARG A 405 41.02 -11.19 12.22
C ARG A 405 41.24 -11.92 10.89
N ALA A 406 40.13 -12.30 10.22
CA ALA A 406 40.18 -13.12 9.00
C ALA A 406 40.58 -12.33 7.75
N TYR A 407 40.19 -11.04 7.69
CA TYR A 407 40.38 -10.20 6.50
C TYR A 407 40.92 -8.82 6.84
N THR A 408 41.88 -8.32 6.06
CA THR A 408 42.10 -6.90 5.84
C THR A 408 41.02 -6.35 4.90
N TRP A 409 40.86 -5.02 4.81
CA TRP A 409 39.90 -4.45 3.86
C TRP A 409 40.19 -4.83 2.41
N ASN A 410 41.49 -4.79 2.02
CA ASN A 410 41.91 -5.19 0.68
C ASN A 410 41.60 -6.66 0.40
N GLY A 411 41.93 -7.56 1.32
CA GLY A 411 41.59 -8.99 1.20
C GLY A 411 40.09 -9.25 1.13
N PHE A 412 39.28 -8.44 1.83
CA PHE A 412 37.84 -8.51 1.73
C PHE A 412 37.33 -8.04 0.36
N VAL A 413 37.90 -6.97 -0.19
CA VAL A 413 37.55 -6.50 -1.55
C VAL A 413 37.94 -7.55 -2.62
N GLU A 414 39.10 -8.19 -2.49
CA GLU A 414 39.48 -9.31 -3.37
C GLU A 414 38.49 -10.49 -3.25
N MET A 415 38.10 -10.86 -2.04
CA MET A 415 37.08 -11.89 -1.83
C MET A 415 35.75 -11.54 -2.51
N LEU A 416 35.35 -10.27 -2.50
CA LEU A 416 34.14 -9.81 -3.19
C LEU A 416 34.23 -9.89 -4.72
N LYS A 417 35.39 -10.07 -5.34
CA LYS A 417 35.53 -10.39 -6.76
C LYS A 417 35.06 -11.81 -7.07
N TYR A 418 35.29 -12.75 -6.15
CA TYR A 418 34.83 -14.14 -6.27
C TYR A 418 33.37 -14.32 -5.85
N TYR A 419 32.90 -13.50 -4.89
CA TYR A 419 31.54 -13.50 -4.38
C TYR A 419 30.91 -12.11 -4.54
N PRO A 420 30.55 -11.69 -5.78
CA PRO A 420 30.14 -10.33 -6.03
C PRO A 420 28.79 -9.99 -5.41
N LEU A 421 28.71 -8.81 -4.78
CA LEU A 421 27.46 -8.21 -4.35
C LEU A 421 26.76 -7.53 -5.53
N ALA A 422 25.42 -7.63 -5.54
CA ALA A 422 24.60 -6.96 -6.53
C ALA A 422 24.85 -5.44 -6.51
N LYS A 423 25.14 -4.86 -7.67
CA LYS A 423 25.42 -3.44 -7.83
C LYS A 423 24.13 -2.62 -7.89
N PRO A 424 24.09 -1.40 -7.34
CA PRO A 424 22.96 -0.49 -7.46
C PRO A 424 22.64 -0.19 -8.92
N LYS A 425 21.34 -0.13 -9.24
CA LYS A 425 20.85 0.24 -10.57
C LYS A 425 19.62 1.12 -10.41
N THR A 426 19.47 2.11 -11.31
CA THR A 426 18.21 2.85 -11.47
C THR A 426 17.28 2.05 -12.37
N TYR A 427 16.10 1.73 -11.86
CA TYR A 427 15.08 0.95 -12.57
C TYR A 427 13.97 1.82 -13.13
N TYR A 428 13.68 2.95 -12.45
CA TYR A 428 12.55 3.82 -12.81
C TYR A 428 13.01 5.24 -13.10
N CYS A 429 12.59 5.75 -14.25
CA CYS A 429 12.78 7.13 -14.65
C CYS A 429 11.53 7.94 -14.27
N LEU A 430 11.71 9.10 -13.61
CA LEU A 430 10.63 9.98 -13.16
C LEU A 430 10.29 11.08 -14.19
N TYR A 431 11.19 11.38 -15.09
CA TYR A 431 10.98 12.35 -16.19
C TYR A 431 10.63 11.67 -17.50
#